data_1d64364123f7786b026b18e13fd3fd1b
#
_entry.id   1d64364123f7786b026b18e13fd3fd1b
#
_cell.length_a   1.000
_cell.length_b   1.000
_cell.length_c   1.000
_cell.angle_alpha   90.00
_cell.angle_beta   90.00
_cell.angle_gamma   90.00
#
_symmetry.space_group_name_H-M   'P 1'
#
loop_
_entity.id
_entity.type
_entity.pdbx_description
1 polymer ?
#
loop_
_entity_poly.entity_id
_entity_poly.type
_entity_poly.pdbx_seq_one_letter_code
_entity_poly.pdbx_strand_id
1 'polypeptide(L)'
;QLLFTDKRVKRENLYPILVVQLDSENYQSAITLEEEYCQYLNDEYPTTFNNSRCNPQNHDRKADGSIGLFTDGGRVSGSSISGAPSNRECCYLFISGSFDLSWDSRSQAYVTIHEMYHIFQISNVVDFDYELQQKITGKRIGDDKRDKPFWMEGYATYFSHLYYSRDINDFSHLQNEMYGGLFSCYCGDNQPTIKERYLNGPELYNVTWESDWAVGYQVGAWFIAYLTSIHGEQTMYDFWISSQTGILFPENFQNTFGKDYITYETEFRNFITNSSEDELMSILPNS
;
A
#
# COMPACT_ATOMS: atom_id res chain seq x y z
N GLN A 1 -4.10 -3.70 16.58
CA GLN A 1 -5.34 -4.38 17.01
C GLN A 1 -6.59 -3.85 16.30
N LEU A 2 -6.60 -2.61 15.83
CA LEU A 2 -7.72 -2.00 15.09
C LEU A 2 -7.81 -2.44 13.62
N LEU A 3 -6.71 -2.83 13.00
CA LEU A 3 -6.63 -3.24 11.59
C LEU A 3 -7.48 -4.48 11.26
N PHE A 4 -7.73 -5.33 12.26
CA PHE A 4 -8.41 -6.61 12.10
C PHE A 4 -9.57 -6.74 13.09
N THR A 5 -10.50 -5.79 13.05
CA THR A 5 -11.65 -5.76 13.99
C THR A 5 -12.69 -6.85 13.72
N ASP A 6 -13.47 -7.18 14.77
CA ASP A 6 -14.46 -8.28 14.84
C ASP A 6 -15.48 -8.36 13.70
N LYS A 7 -15.66 -7.30 12.92
CA LYS A 7 -16.60 -7.31 11.78
C LYS A 7 -16.20 -8.28 10.66
N ARG A 8 -14.92 -8.73 10.63
CA ARG A 8 -14.42 -9.73 9.69
C ARG A 8 -14.55 -11.18 10.16
N VAL A 9 -14.81 -11.40 11.40
CA VAL A 9 -14.97 -12.74 12.01
C VAL A 9 -16.15 -13.53 11.40
N LYS A 10 -16.99 -12.88 10.60
CA LYS A 10 -18.12 -13.55 9.91
C LYS A 10 -17.73 -14.27 8.61
N ARG A 11 -16.48 -14.17 8.13
CA ARG A 11 -16.02 -14.96 6.99
C ARG A 11 -15.65 -16.35 7.46
N GLU A 12 -16.30 -17.35 6.91
CA GLU A 12 -16.02 -18.76 7.20
C GLU A 12 -14.60 -19.19 6.80
N ASN A 13 -13.97 -18.43 5.88
CA ASN A 13 -12.61 -18.68 5.41
C ASN A 13 -11.74 -17.42 5.59
N LEU A 14 -10.91 -17.41 6.61
CA LEU A 14 -9.85 -16.40 6.78
C LEU A 14 -8.63 -16.85 5.98
N TYR A 15 -8.18 -16.00 5.06
CA TYR A 15 -6.92 -16.24 4.35
C TYR A 15 -5.74 -16.04 5.30
N PRO A 16 -4.82 -17.01 5.42
CA PRO A 16 -3.65 -16.87 6.26
C PRO A 16 -2.72 -15.78 5.71
N ILE A 17 -1.99 -15.13 6.59
CA ILE A 17 -0.90 -14.23 6.24
C ILE A 17 0.39 -15.02 6.40
N LEU A 18 1.07 -15.29 5.30
CA LEU A 18 2.40 -15.89 5.31
C LEU A 18 3.43 -14.79 5.43
N VAL A 19 4.20 -14.82 6.49
CA VAL A 19 5.26 -13.85 6.76
C VAL A 19 6.59 -14.51 6.49
N VAL A 20 7.36 -13.93 5.56
CA VAL A 20 8.73 -14.34 5.25
C VAL A 20 9.67 -13.24 5.69
N GLN A 21 10.53 -13.54 6.65
CA GLN A 21 11.58 -12.63 7.07
C GLN A 21 12.90 -13.06 6.43
N LEU A 22 13.49 -12.16 5.63
CA LEU A 22 14.76 -12.40 4.96
C LEU A 22 15.91 -11.89 5.84
N ASP A 23 16.97 -12.69 5.90
CA ASP A 23 18.26 -12.29 6.44
C ASP A 23 19.12 -11.74 5.29
N SER A 24 19.38 -10.43 5.29
CA SER A 24 20.13 -9.75 4.24
C SER A 24 21.59 -10.24 4.10
N GLU A 25 22.13 -10.91 5.10
CA GLU A 25 23.47 -11.48 5.07
C GLU A 25 23.50 -12.92 4.55
N ASN A 26 22.34 -13.56 4.38
CA ASN A 26 22.24 -14.98 4.05
C ASN A 26 21.38 -15.24 2.80
N TYR A 27 21.94 -14.93 1.63
CA TYR A 27 21.27 -15.14 0.34
C TYR A 27 20.83 -16.59 0.12
N GLN A 28 21.63 -17.59 0.56
CA GLN A 28 21.29 -19.01 0.40
C GLN A 28 20.05 -19.39 1.22
N SER A 29 19.82 -18.77 2.35
CA SER A 29 18.59 -19.01 3.11
C SER A 29 17.34 -18.52 2.39
N ALA A 30 17.44 -17.44 1.62
CA ALA A 30 16.31 -16.96 0.83
C ALA A 30 15.94 -17.92 -0.31
N ILE A 31 16.93 -18.57 -0.96
CA ILE A 31 16.67 -19.62 -1.95
C ILE A 31 15.91 -20.78 -1.29
N THR A 32 16.37 -21.21 -0.12
CA THR A 32 15.70 -22.29 0.63
C THR A 32 14.26 -21.91 1.02
N LEU A 33 14.06 -20.69 1.49
CA LEU A 33 12.71 -20.18 1.82
C LEU A 33 11.79 -20.08 0.59
N GLU A 34 12.33 -19.72 -0.58
CA GLU A 34 11.56 -19.76 -1.84
C GLU A 34 11.06 -21.19 -2.14
N GLU A 35 11.92 -22.18 -1.97
CA GLU A 35 11.57 -23.58 -2.20
C GLU A 35 10.53 -24.08 -1.19
N GLU A 36 10.74 -23.79 0.08
CA GLU A 36 9.81 -24.17 1.16
C GLU A 36 8.43 -23.49 0.98
N TYR A 37 8.42 -22.22 0.61
CA TYR A 37 7.18 -21.49 0.32
C TYR A 37 6.42 -22.12 -0.86
N CYS A 38 7.12 -22.39 -1.96
CA CYS A 38 6.51 -23.01 -3.12
C CYS A 38 6.05 -24.46 -2.83
N GLN A 39 6.80 -25.19 -2.03
CA GLN A 39 6.39 -26.53 -1.59
C GLN A 39 5.13 -26.47 -0.72
N TYR A 40 5.10 -25.56 0.27
CA TYR A 40 3.92 -25.34 1.11
C TYR A 40 2.66 -25.06 0.27
N LEU A 41 2.78 -24.16 -0.72
CA LEU A 41 1.64 -23.82 -1.56
C LEU A 41 1.16 -24.99 -2.43
N ASN A 42 2.08 -25.81 -2.94
CA ASN A 42 1.74 -26.99 -3.73
C ASN A 42 1.07 -28.07 -2.87
N ASP A 43 1.49 -28.23 -1.63
CA ASP A 43 0.98 -29.26 -0.73
C ASP A 43 -0.39 -28.88 -0.16
N GLU A 44 -0.55 -27.63 0.29
CA GLU A 44 -1.77 -27.18 0.96
C GLU A 44 -2.85 -26.69 -0.02
N TYR A 45 -2.44 -26.20 -1.21
CA TYR A 45 -3.34 -25.56 -2.18
C TYR A 45 -3.13 -26.09 -3.62
N PRO A 46 -3.13 -27.40 -3.84
CA PRO A 46 -2.70 -28.00 -5.12
C PRO A 46 -3.59 -27.64 -6.32
N THR A 47 -4.85 -27.28 -6.07
CA THR A 47 -5.84 -27.01 -7.12
C THR A 47 -5.93 -25.53 -7.51
N THR A 48 -5.52 -24.64 -6.63
CA THR A 48 -5.64 -23.16 -6.80
C THR A 48 -4.35 -22.49 -7.19
N PHE A 49 -3.24 -23.16 -6.92
CA PHE A 49 -1.95 -22.54 -7.06
C PHE A 49 -1.42 -22.64 -8.49
N ASN A 50 -1.95 -21.78 -9.34
CA ASN A 50 -1.44 -21.55 -10.69
C ASN A 50 -0.57 -20.28 -10.74
N ASN A 51 0.19 -20.03 -9.66
CA ASN A 51 1.11 -18.92 -9.66
C ASN A 51 2.27 -19.26 -10.57
N SER A 52 2.40 -18.47 -11.62
CA SER A 52 3.47 -18.62 -12.60
C SER A 52 4.85 -18.66 -11.93
N ARG A 53 5.05 -17.98 -10.81
CA ARG A 53 6.36 -17.91 -10.12
C ARG A 53 6.80 -19.19 -9.43
N CYS A 54 5.91 -20.00 -8.91
CA CYS A 54 6.25 -21.28 -8.28
C CYS A 54 6.08 -22.49 -9.19
N ASN A 55 5.52 -22.32 -10.39
CA ASN A 55 5.34 -23.41 -11.33
C ASN A 55 6.66 -23.71 -12.06
N PRO A 56 7.30 -24.86 -11.83
CA PRO A 56 8.57 -25.19 -12.48
C PRO A 56 8.50 -25.29 -14.01
N GLN A 57 7.30 -25.36 -14.59
CA GLN A 57 7.10 -25.34 -16.04
C GLN A 57 7.10 -23.93 -16.63
N ASN A 58 6.89 -22.90 -15.81
CA ASN A 58 6.76 -21.51 -16.22
C ASN A 58 7.96 -20.65 -15.81
N HIS A 59 8.94 -21.18 -15.09
CA HIS A 59 10.11 -20.45 -14.63
C HIS A 59 11.40 -21.16 -15.00
N ASP A 60 12.22 -20.47 -15.78
CA ASP A 60 13.63 -20.74 -15.80
C ASP A 60 14.22 -20.34 -14.44
N ARG A 61 14.62 -21.34 -13.64
CA ARG A 61 15.42 -21.07 -12.45
C ARG A 61 16.67 -20.32 -12.87
N LYS A 62 17.05 -19.31 -12.11
CA LYS A 62 18.31 -18.62 -12.28
C LYS A 62 19.47 -19.61 -12.11
N ALA A 63 20.66 -19.20 -12.58
CA ALA A 63 21.86 -20.04 -12.49
C ALA A 63 22.23 -20.43 -11.04
N ASP A 64 21.82 -19.65 -10.05
CA ASP A 64 22.00 -19.88 -8.62
C ASP A 64 20.91 -20.78 -8.01
N GLY A 65 19.92 -21.19 -8.80
CA GLY A 65 18.79 -22.02 -8.37
C GLY A 65 17.56 -21.24 -7.88
N SER A 66 17.64 -19.93 -7.71
CA SER A 66 16.51 -19.09 -7.25
C SER A 66 15.45 -18.93 -8.33
N ILE A 67 14.21 -18.65 -7.91
CA ILE A 67 13.11 -18.27 -8.79
C ILE A 67 12.87 -16.74 -8.78
N GLY A 68 13.64 -15.99 -7.98
CA GLY A 68 13.56 -14.55 -7.90
C GLY A 68 12.38 -14.01 -7.07
N LEU A 69 11.69 -14.85 -6.33
CA LEU A 69 10.57 -14.40 -5.48
C LEU A 69 11.08 -13.63 -4.26
N PHE A 70 12.13 -14.15 -3.60
CA PHE A 70 12.76 -13.55 -2.43
C PHE A 70 14.16 -13.04 -2.71
N THR A 71 14.74 -13.39 -3.86
CA THR A 71 16.13 -13.13 -4.20
C THR A 71 16.32 -12.00 -5.22
N ASP A 72 15.26 -11.48 -5.83
CA ASP A 72 15.30 -10.34 -6.78
C ASP A 72 15.27 -8.98 -6.09
N GLY A 73 16.13 -8.76 -5.10
CA GLY A 73 16.13 -7.52 -4.33
C GLY A 73 14.82 -7.31 -3.59
N GLY A 74 14.24 -8.41 -3.11
CA GLY A 74 12.95 -8.42 -2.42
C GLY A 74 12.95 -7.40 -1.29
N ARG A 75 12.15 -6.37 -1.47
CA ARG A 75 11.85 -5.38 -0.46
C ARG A 75 10.74 -5.92 0.39
N VAL A 76 10.44 -5.20 1.46
CA VAL A 76 9.18 -5.45 2.16
C VAL A 76 8.04 -5.30 1.16
N SER A 77 7.21 -6.31 1.02
CA SER A 77 6.04 -6.26 0.17
C SER A 77 4.89 -7.10 0.72
N GLY A 78 3.70 -6.55 0.66
CA GLY A 78 2.47 -7.27 0.91
C GLY A 78 1.83 -7.64 -0.42
N SER A 79 1.45 -8.89 -0.59
CA SER A 79 0.73 -9.31 -1.78
C SER A 79 -0.37 -10.30 -1.45
N SER A 80 -1.44 -10.27 -2.22
CA SER A 80 -2.42 -11.34 -2.23
C SER A 80 -2.20 -12.21 -3.45
N ILE A 81 -2.39 -13.52 -3.31
CA ILE A 81 -2.47 -14.39 -4.46
C ILE A 81 -3.80 -14.12 -5.14
N SER A 82 -3.75 -13.60 -6.36
CA SER A 82 -4.94 -13.29 -7.12
C SER A 82 -5.46 -14.52 -7.87
N GLY A 83 -6.74 -14.71 -7.85
CA GLY A 83 -7.48 -15.70 -8.63
C GLY A 83 -8.94 -15.29 -8.66
N ALA A 84 -9.78 -16.02 -9.39
CA ALA A 84 -11.22 -15.83 -9.27
C ALA A 84 -11.65 -16.08 -7.80
N PRO A 85 -12.68 -15.41 -7.28
CA PRO A 85 -13.12 -15.60 -5.89
C PRO A 85 -13.37 -17.07 -5.52
N SER A 86 -13.88 -17.86 -6.47
CA SER A 86 -14.10 -19.28 -6.32
C SER A 86 -12.83 -20.14 -6.21
N ASN A 87 -11.67 -19.58 -6.54
CA ASN A 87 -10.39 -20.25 -6.60
C ASN A 87 -9.37 -19.67 -5.62
N ARG A 88 -9.79 -18.79 -4.69
CA ARG A 88 -8.91 -18.20 -3.69
C ARG A 88 -8.91 -19.04 -2.43
N GLU A 89 -8.05 -20.01 -2.41
CA GLU A 89 -7.85 -20.88 -1.25
C GLU A 89 -6.62 -20.47 -0.41
N CYS A 90 -5.79 -19.58 -0.90
CA CYS A 90 -4.60 -19.06 -0.21
C CYS A 90 -4.58 -17.53 -0.34
N CYS A 91 -3.77 -16.97 0.28
CA CYS A 91 -3.04 -16.52 1.44
C CYS A 91 -2.41 -15.18 1.06
N TYR A 92 -2.26 -14.29 2.03
CA TYR A 92 -1.47 -13.08 1.82
C TYR A 92 0.00 -13.43 2.06
N LEU A 93 0.88 -12.98 1.18
CA LEU A 93 2.31 -13.06 1.37
C LEU A 93 2.83 -11.70 1.83
N PHE A 94 3.53 -11.70 2.93
CA PHE A 94 4.26 -10.57 3.43
C PHE A 94 5.74 -10.91 3.50
N ILE A 95 6.58 -10.13 2.82
CA ILE A 95 8.02 -10.32 2.79
C ILE A 95 8.66 -9.15 3.56
N SER A 96 9.50 -9.46 4.54
CA SER A 96 10.28 -8.47 5.29
C SER A 96 11.76 -8.69 5.04
N GLY A 97 12.45 -7.62 4.62
CA GLY A 97 13.89 -7.63 4.36
C GLY A 97 14.26 -7.54 2.89
N SER A 98 15.54 -7.28 2.62
CA SER A 98 16.09 -7.17 1.27
C SER A 98 17.58 -7.45 1.29
N PHE A 99 18.11 -8.04 0.21
CA PHE A 99 19.54 -8.23 0.01
C PHE A 99 20.25 -7.01 -0.56
N ASP A 100 19.54 -6.08 -1.19
CA ASP A 100 20.14 -4.97 -1.94
C ASP A 100 20.18 -3.65 -1.17
N LEU A 101 19.58 -3.58 0.00
CA LEU A 101 19.42 -2.32 0.72
C LEU A 101 19.84 -2.48 2.18
N SER A 102 20.81 -1.66 2.60
CA SER A 102 21.08 -1.39 4.01
C SER A 102 19.93 -0.54 4.60
N TRP A 103 18.77 -1.14 4.76
CA TRP A 103 17.67 -0.47 5.46
C TRP A 103 17.94 -0.51 6.96
N ASP A 104 17.84 0.65 7.58
CA ASP A 104 17.89 0.69 9.05
C ASP A 104 16.61 0.05 9.64
N SER A 105 16.67 -0.31 10.89
CA SER A 105 15.56 -0.96 11.60
C SER A 105 14.27 -0.11 11.60
N ARG A 106 14.42 1.21 11.53
CA ARG A 106 13.33 2.18 11.49
C ARG A 106 12.57 2.10 10.17
N SER A 107 13.33 2.12 9.05
CA SER A 107 12.78 1.97 7.72
C SER A 107 12.04 0.64 7.55
N GLN A 108 12.61 -0.45 8.08
CA GLN A 108 11.95 -1.75 8.06
C GLN A 108 10.64 -1.76 8.85
N ALA A 109 10.57 -1.08 9.98
CA ALA A 109 9.39 -1.07 10.85
C ALA A 109 8.19 -0.38 10.17
N TYR A 110 8.36 0.87 9.70
CA TYR A 110 7.24 1.57 9.07
C TYR A 110 6.85 0.97 7.72
N VAL A 111 7.79 0.43 6.95
CA VAL A 111 7.45 -0.30 5.70
C VAL A 111 6.70 -1.59 6.00
N THR A 112 7.05 -2.28 7.09
CA THR A 112 6.25 -3.43 7.56
C THR A 112 4.80 -3.04 7.82
N ILE A 113 4.57 -1.91 8.49
CA ILE A 113 3.22 -1.41 8.74
C ILE A 113 2.54 -1.02 7.42
N HIS A 114 3.26 -0.39 6.49
CA HIS A 114 2.76 -0.02 5.17
C HIS A 114 2.19 -1.23 4.41
N GLU A 115 2.96 -2.30 4.32
CA GLU A 115 2.55 -3.51 3.62
C GLU A 115 1.40 -4.24 4.35
N MET A 116 1.36 -4.19 5.68
CA MET A 116 0.23 -4.70 6.45
C MET A 116 -1.06 -3.90 6.16
N TYR A 117 -0.96 -2.60 5.87
CA TYR A 117 -2.10 -1.83 5.39
C TYR A 117 -2.60 -2.30 4.02
N HIS A 118 -1.72 -2.66 3.10
CA HIS A 118 -2.15 -3.26 1.83
C HIS A 118 -2.90 -4.57 2.04
N ILE A 119 -2.44 -5.43 2.94
CA ILE A 119 -3.20 -6.64 3.32
C ILE A 119 -4.57 -6.27 3.88
N PHE A 120 -4.65 -5.25 4.73
CA PHE A 120 -5.93 -4.75 5.23
C PHE A 120 -6.85 -4.26 4.11
N GLN A 121 -6.36 -3.42 3.21
CA GLN A 121 -7.10 -2.90 2.06
C GLN A 121 -7.63 -4.02 1.17
N ILE A 122 -6.76 -4.93 0.77
CA ILE A 122 -7.11 -6.06 -0.12
C ILE A 122 -8.06 -7.03 0.56
N SER A 123 -7.92 -7.27 1.86
CA SER A 123 -8.79 -8.17 2.61
C SER A 123 -10.26 -7.75 2.60
N ASN A 124 -10.53 -6.47 2.40
CA ASN A 124 -11.89 -5.95 2.31
C ASN A 124 -12.53 -6.18 0.93
N VAL A 125 -11.76 -6.54 -0.07
CA VAL A 125 -12.23 -6.73 -1.46
C VAL A 125 -11.86 -8.10 -2.05
N VAL A 126 -11.37 -9.01 -1.23
CA VAL A 126 -10.85 -10.31 -1.66
C VAL A 126 -11.87 -11.19 -2.38
N ASP A 127 -13.15 -11.01 -2.09
CA ASP A 127 -14.23 -11.83 -2.67
C ASP A 127 -14.64 -11.38 -4.09
N PHE A 128 -14.11 -10.26 -4.59
CA PHE A 128 -14.41 -9.76 -5.92
C PHE A 128 -13.35 -10.19 -6.95
N ASP A 129 -13.72 -10.23 -8.22
CA ASP A 129 -12.76 -10.46 -9.29
C ASP A 129 -11.74 -9.30 -9.37
N TYR A 130 -10.60 -9.57 -10.02
CA TYR A 130 -9.48 -8.63 -10.06
C TYR A 130 -9.86 -7.25 -10.61
N GLU A 131 -10.61 -7.18 -11.71
CA GLU A 131 -10.98 -5.90 -12.32
C GLU A 131 -11.90 -5.09 -11.41
N LEU A 132 -12.84 -5.75 -10.75
CA LEU A 132 -13.73 -5.12 -9.81
C LEU A 132 -12.99 -4.64 -8.56
N GLN A 133 -12.04 -5.44 -8.05
CA GLN A 133 -11.16 -5.01 -6.94
C GLN A 133 -10.44 -3.70 -7.25
N GLN A 134 -9.86 -3.55 -8.46
CA GLN A 134 -9.15 -2.33 -8.85
C GLN A 134 -10.07 -1.10 -8.82
N LYS A 135 -11.34 -1.28 -9.18
CA LYS A 135 -12.36 -0.21 -9.19
C LYS A 135 -12.91 0.11 -7.81
N ILE A 136 -13.05 -0.89 -6.94
CA ILE A 136 -13.51 -0.69 -5.56
C ILE A 136 -12.42 0.01 -4.74
N THR A 137 -11.16 -0.36 -4.94
CA THR A 137 -10.02 0.20 -4.18
C THR A 137 -9.56 1.58 -4.66
N GLY A 138 -10.10 2.08 -5.77
CA GLY A 138 -9.64 3.35 -6.36
C GLY A 138 -8.31 3.25 -7.10
N LYS A 139 -7.77 2.03 -7.25
CA LYS A 139 -6.58 1.82 -8.07
C LYS A 139 -6.86 2.07 -9.56
N ARG A 140 -8.10 1.84 -10.00
CA ARG A 140 -8.60 2.23 -11.33
C ARG A 140 -9.91 2.99 -11.18
N ILE A 141 -10.00 4.15 -11.81
CA ILE A 141 -11.16 5.04 -11.72
C ILE A 141 -11.80 5.19 -13.11
N GLY A 142 -13.10 4.94 -13.19
CA GLY A 142 -13.84 4.99 -14.45
C GLY A 142 -13.37 3.90 -15.43
N ASP A 143 -13.15 4.32 -16.69
CA ASP A 143 -12.70 3.44 -17.78
C ASP A 143 -11.16 3.46 -17.96
N ASP A 144 -10.44 4.23 -17.16
CA ASP A 144 -8.98 4.29 -17.20
C ASP A 144 -8.40 3.00 -16.58
N LYS A 145 -7.68 2.24 -17.41
CA LYS A 145 -7.05 0.97 -17.00
C LYS A 145 -5.68 1.15 -16.35
N ARG A 146 -5.15 2.37 -16.34
CA ARG A 146 -3.87 2.67 -15.71
C ARG A 146 -4.03 2.71 -14.20
N ASP A 147 -3.12 2.07 -13.51
CA ASP A 147 -3.14 1.99 -12.05
C ASP A 147 -2.71 3.32 -11.42
N LYS A 148 -3.45 3.78 -10.42
CA LYS A 148 -3.28 5.04 -9.71
C LYS A 148 -2.85 4.79 -8.27
N PRO A 149 -1.67 5.29 -7.86
CA PRO A 149 -1.14 5.02 -6.53
C PRO A 149 -1.80 5.85 -5.42
N PHE A 150 -2.33 7.03 -5.70
CA PHE A 150 -2.61 8.07 -4.72
C PHE A 150 -3.47 7.61 -3.53
N TRP A 151 -4.48 6.77 -3.75
CA TRP A 151 -5.40 6.37 -2.68
C TRP A 151 -4.85 5.22 -1.85
N MET A 152 -4.48 4.10 -2.49
CA MET A 152 -3.98 2.93 -1.77
C MET A 152 -2.62 3.20 -1.14
N GLU A 153 -1.66 3.68 -1.93
CA GLU A 153 -0.31 3.94 -1.46
C GLU A 153 -0.25 5.15 -0.50
N GLY A 154 -0.98 6.22 -0.82
CA GLY A 154 -1.08 7.37 0.06
C GLY A 154 -1.63 7.00 1.44
N TYR A 155 -2.67 6.15 1.48
CA TYR A 155 -3.24 5.63 2.71
C TYR A 155 -2.21 4.80 3.50
N ALA A 156 -1.58 3.82 2.86
CA ALA A 156 -0.61 2.96 3.51
C ALA A 156 0.61 3.78 4.00
N THR A 157 1.07 4.77 3.22
CA THR A 157 2.18 5.65 3.59
C THR A 157 1.85 6.51 4.81
N TYR A 158 0.75 7.26 4.79
CA TYR A 158 0.38 8.10 5.92
C TYR A 158 0.20 7.30 7.21
N PHE A 159 -0.60 6.25 7.16
CA PHE A 159 -0.90 5.48 8.35
C PHE A 159 0.28 4.66 8.87
N SER A 160 1.21 4.25 8.01
CA SER A 160 2.42 3.57 8.47
C SER A 160 3.30 4.50 9.32
N HIS A 161 3.53 5.73 8.85
CA HIS A 161 4.28 6.72 9.63
C HIS A 161 3.55 7.13 10.91
N LEU A 162 2.22 7.30 10.85
CA LEU A 162 1.41 7.63 12.01
C LEU A 162 1.49 6.54 13.10
N TYR A 163 1.28 5.28 12.72
CA TYR A 163 1.29 4.19 13.69
C TYR A 163 2.68 3.87 14.22
N TYR A 164 3.70 3.97 13.36
CA TYR A 164 5.06 3.86 13.82
C TYR A 164 5.42 4.95 14.84
N SER A 165 5.04 6.20 14.56
CA SER A 165 5.24 7.32 15.50
C SER A 165 4.53 7.13 16.83
N ARG A 166 3.35 6.53 16.84
CA ARG A 166 2.63 6.15 18.07
C ARG A 166 3.33 5.04 18.83
N ASP A 167 3.84 4.04 18.13
CA ASP A 167 4.54 2.90 18.76
C ASP A 167 5.81 3.36 19.47
N ILE A 168 6.60 4.22 18.85
CA ILE A 168 7.81 4.80 19.45
C ILE A 168 7.53 6.01 20.34
N ASN A 169 6.28 6.47 20.43
CA ASN A 169 5.87 7.67 21.15
C ASN A 169 6.64 8.94 20.72
N ASP A 170 6.91 9.07 19.41
CA ASP A 170 7.63 10.20 18.82
C ASP A 170 7.00 10.64 17.49
N PHE A 171 6.17 11.67 17.52
CA PHE A 171 5.51 12.21 16.34
C PHE A 171 6.43 13.05 15.45
N SER A 172 7.65 13.37 15.90
CA SER A 172 8.62 14.02 15.02
C SER A 172 8.99 13.14 13.82
N HIS A 173 8.92 11.80 13.96
CA HIS A 173 9.09 10.90 12.83
C HIS A 173 8.02 11.15 11.74
N LEU A 174 6.72 11.11 12.09
CA LEU A 174 5.65 11.40 11.15
C LEU A 174 5.85 12.76 10.47
N GLN A 175 6.12 13.80 11.27
CA GLN A 175 6.29 15.15 10.75
C GLN A 175 7.47 15.25 9.78
N ASN A 176 8.61 14.68 10.12
CA ASN A 176 9.79 14.71 9.27
C ASN A 176 9.60 13.92 7.97
N GLU A 177 8.99 12.74 8.02
CA GLU A 177 8.73 11.93 6.83
C GLU A 177 7.72 12.60 5.91
N MET A 178 6.63 13.13 6.45
CA MET A 178 5.63 13.86 5.67
C MET A 178 6.21 15.14 5.06
N TYR A 179 6.97 15.92 5.85
CA TYR A 179 7.66 17.12 5.35
C TYR A 179 8.65 16.75 4.25
N GLY A 180 9.57 15.82 4.53
CA GLY A 180 10.55 15.34 3.56
C GLY A 180 9.90 14.82 2.29
N GLY A 181 8.81 14.06 2.41
CA GLY A 181 8.05 13.54 1.28
C GLY A 181 7.49 14.63 0.36
N LEU A 182 7.08 15.77 0.89
CA LEU A 182 6.50 16.85 0.10
C LEU A 182 7.53 17.82 -0.47
N PHE A 183 8.58 18.13 0.32
CA PHE A 183 9.56 19.18 0.01
C PHE A 183 10.88 18.63 -0.55
N SER A 184 11.05 17.32 -0.69
CA SER A 184 12.17 16.73 -1.44
C SER A 184 11.83 16.52 -2.92
N CYS A 185 12.83 16.21 -3.74
CA CYS A 185 12.63 15.92 -5.16
C CYS A 185 12.74 14.43 -5.52
N TYR A 186 13.38 13.61 -4.72
CA TYR A 186 13.73 12.19 -5.03
C TYR A 186 14.57 11.98 -6.33
N CYS A 187 15.15 13.03 -6.89
CA CYS A 187 15.75 12.96 -8.22
C CYS A 187 17.04 13.76 -8.39
N GLY A 188 17.65 14.23 -7.30
CA GLY A 188 18.92 14.98 -7.31
C GLY A 188 18.75 16.50 -7.25
N ASP A 189 19.84 17.20 -7.06
CA ASP A 189 19.87 18.65 -6.87
C ASP A 189 19.29 19.41 -8.08
N ASN A 190 18.59 20.51 -7.80
CA ASN A 190 17.96 21.41 -8.78
C ASN A 190 16.75 20.85 -9.55
N GLN A 191 16.16 19.77 -9.11
CA GLN A 191 14.89 19.29 -9.64
C GLN A 191 13.71 19.82 -8.80
N PRO A 192 12.51 19.95 -9.41
CA PRO A 192 11.34 20.41 -8.67
C PRO A 192 10.99 19.44 -7.55
N THR A 193 10.57 20.01 -6.41
CA THR A 193 10.07 19.25 -5.28
C THR A 193 8.80 18.47 -5.64
N ILE A 194 8.44 17.46 -4.84
CA ILE A 194 7.19 16.73 -5.04
C ILE A 194 5.99 17.66 -5.02
N LYS A 195 5.99 18.68 -4.13
CA LYS A 195 4.96 19.75 -4.09
C LYS A 195 4.87 20.47 -5.43
N GLU A 196 5.99 20.93 -5.96
CA GLU A 196 6.02 21.66 -7.24
C GLU A 196 5.60 20.77 -8.41
N ARG A 197 6.02 19.51 -8.44
CA ARG A 197 5.60 18.53 -9.46
C ARG A 197 4.09 18.32 -9.44
N TYR A 198 3.50 18.18 -8.25
CA TYR A 198 2.06 18.08 -8.09
C TYR A 198 1.34 19.34 -8.57
N LEU A 199 1.76 20.54 -8.10
CA LEU A 199 1.08 21.81 -8.44
C LEU A 199 1.17 22.14 -9.93
N ASN A 200 2.23 21.73 -10.62
CA ASN A 200 2.43 21.93 -12.06
C ASN A 200 1.98 20.71 -12.91
N GLY A 201 1.58 19.64 -12.28
CA GLY A 201 1.17 18.38 -12.91
C GLY A 201 -0.36 18.20 -13.00
N PRO A 202 -0.79 16.99 -13.38
CA PRO A 202 -2.21 16.64 -13.40
C PRO A 202 -2.79 16.59 -11.98
N GLU A 203 -4.11 16.52 -11.91
CA GLU A 203 -4.83 16.24 -10.67
C GLU A 203 -4.36 14.91 -10.09
N LEU A 204 -4.33 14.80 -8.76
CA LEU A 204 -3.77 13.65 -8.05
C LEU A 204 -4.38 12.31 -8.48
N TYR A 205 -5.69 12.28 -8.71
CA TYR A 205 -6.41 11.10 -9.19
C TYR A 205 -6.13 10.74 -10.67
N ASN A 206 -5.40 11.58 -11.41
CA ASN A 206 -4.92 11.31 -12.77
C ASN A 206 -3.45 10.87 -12.80
N VAL A 207 -2.72 10.99 -11.69
CA VAL A 207 -1.35 10.48 -11.56
C VAL A 207 -1.36 8.96 -11.64
N THR A 208 -0.47 8.41 -12.47
CA THR A 208 -0.29 6.96 -12.64
C THR A 208 1.11 6.52 -12.20
N TRP A 209 1.32 5.22 -12.07
CA TRP A 209 2.63 4.66 -11.77
C TRP A 209 3.70 5.08 -12.80
N GLU A 210 3.31 5.12 -14.08
CA GLU A 210 4.21 5.45 -15.18
C GLU A 210 4.46 6.96 -15.29
N SER A 211 3.51 7.79 -14.84
CA SER A 211 3.65 9.26 -14.96
C SER A 211 4.49 9.85 -13.82
N ASP A 212 4.09 9.62 -12.59
CA ASP A 212 4.77 10.14 -11.40
C ASP A 212 4.35 9.40 -10.12
N TRP A 213 4.89 8.20 -9.92
CA TRP A 213 4.57 7.40 -8.74
C TRP A 213 4.90 8.13 -7.42
N ALA A 214 5.98 8.93 -7.38
CA ALA A 214 6.39 9.62 -6.16
C ALA A 214 5.38 10.69 -5.73
N VAL A 215 4.77 11.43 -6.68
CA VAL A 215 3.62 12.30 -6.39
C VAL A 215 2.47 11.48 -5.86
N GLY A 216 2.16 10.34 -6.47
CA GLY A 216 1.08 9.47 -6.01
C GLY A 216 1.25 9.01 -4.57
N TYR A 217 2.45 8.60 -4.16
CA TYR A 217 2.77 8.21 -2.78
C TYR A 217 2.73 9.39 -1.82
N GLN A 218 3.56 10.40 -2.08
CA GLN A 218 3.82 11.46 -1.10
C GLN A 218 2.66 12.46 -1.01
N VAL A 219 2.16 12.94 -2.14
CA VAL A 219 0.99 13.83 -2.13
C VAL A 219 -0.27 13.05 -1.79
N GLY A 220 -0.35 11.77 -2.18
CA GLY A 220 -1.40 10.85 -1.72
C GLY A 220 -1.44 10.76 -0.19
N ALA A 221 -0.29 10.59 0.47
CA ALA A 221 -0.20 10.58 1.93
C ALA A 221 -0.69 11.89 2.56
N TRP A 222 -0.33 13.03 1.98
CA TRP A 222 -0.83 14.34 2.43
C TRP A 222 -2.33 14.50 2.21
N PHE A 223 -2.87 13.98 1.11
CA PHE A 223 -4.32 13.98 0.87
C PHE A 223 -5.06 13.13 1.93
N ILE A 224 -4.51 11.98 2.31
CA ILE A 224 -5.03 11.15 3.39
C ILE A 224 -4.94 11.87 4.74
N ALA A 225 -3.81 12.55 5.04
CA ALA A 225 -3.66 13.35 6.25
C ALA A 225 -4.71 14.49 6.30
N TYR A 226 -4.92 15.18 5.18
CA TYR A 226 -5.93 16.23 5.05
C TYR A 226 -7.34 15.70 5.33
N LEU A 227 -7.75 14.60 4.71
CA LEU A 227 -9.04 13.98 4.97
C LEU A 227 -9.16 13.50 6.42
N THR A 228 -8.09 12.93 6.98
CA THR A 228 -8.06 12.47 8.37
C THR A 228 -8.23 13.62 9.35
N SER A 229 -7.63 14.80 9.06
CA SER A 229 -7.77 15.99 9.90
C SER A 229 -9.21 16.53 9.94
N ILE A 230 -9.98 16.32 8.87
CA ILE A 230 -11.37 16.77 8.76
C ILE A 230 -12.34 15.76 9.35
N HIS A 231 -12.16 14.47 9.05
CA HIS A 231 -13.15 13.41 9.30
C HIS A 231 -12.76 12.45 10.43
N GLY A 232 -11.50 12.49 10.87
CA GLY A 232 -10.97 11.54 11.86
C GLY A 232 -10.61 10.16 11.28
N GLU A 233 -9.77 9.44 11.99
CA GLU A 233 -9.25 8.13 11.57
C GLU A 233 -10.34 7.08 11.39
N GLN A 234 -11.38 7.07 12.25
CA GLN A 234 -12.43 6.07 12.15
C GLN A 234 -13.12 6.11 10.79
N THR A 235 -13.39 7.31 10.27
CA THR A 235 -14.00 7.50 8.94
C THR A 235 -13.11 6.92 7.83
N MET A 236 -11.79 7.06 7.97
CA MET A 236 -10.84 6.47 7.04
C MET A 236 -10.91 4.93 7.02
N TYR A 237 -11.09 4.29 8.18
CA TYR A 237 -11.32 2.84 8.26
C TYR A 237 -12.69 2.44 7.73
N ASP A 238 -13.73 3.21 8.01
CA ASP A 238 -15.08 2.93 7.56
C ASP A 238 -15.18 2.88 6.04
N PHE A 239 -14.38 3.67 5.32
CA PHE A 239 -14.24 3.57 3.86
C PHE A 239 -13.83 2.16 3.41
N TRP A 240 -12.78 1.59 4.03
CA TRP A 240 -12.33 0.25 3.66
C TRP A 240 -13.30 -0.85 4.08
N ILE A 241 -13.94 -0.69 5.23
CA ILE A 241 -14.97 -1.62 5.69
C ILE A 241 -16.17 -1.62 4.73
N SER A 242 -16.60 -0.46 4.25
CA SER A 242 -17.72 -0.36 3.31
C SER A 242 -17.39 -0.94 1.93
N SER A 243 -16.11 -0.97 1.54
CA SER A 243 -15.64 -1.61 0.31
C SER A 243 -16.02 -3.10 0.20
N GLN A 244 -16.30 -3.77 1.33
CA GLN A 244 -16.78 -5.16 1.37
C GLN A 244 -18.15 -5.35 0.69
N THR A 245 -18.90 -4.29 0.48
CA THR A 245 -20.20 -4.34 -0.20
C THR A 245 -20.08 -4.35 -1.73
N GLY A 246 -18.86 -4.17 -2.27
CA GLY A 246 -18.63 -4.07 -3.72
C GLY A 246 -18.93 -2.70 -4.31
N ILE A 247 -19.20 -1.70 -3.47
CA ILE A 247 -19.41 -0.31 -3.92
C ILE A 247 -18.14 0.23 -4.58
N LEU A 248 -18.26 0.90 -5.72
CA LEU A 248 -17.13 1.45 -6.45
C LEU A 248 -16.54 2.65 -5.73
N PHE A 249 -15.23 2.88 -5.91
CA PHE A 249 -14.48 3.95 -5.25
C PHE A 249 -15.16 5.32 -5.28
N PRO A 250 -15.64 5.87 -6.42
CA PRO A 250 -16.23 7.20 -6.44
C PRO A 250 -17.47 7.34 -5.55
N GLU A 251 -18.33 6.33 -5.59
CA GLU A 251 -19.55 6.31 -4.80
C GLU A 251 -19.25 6.07 -3.32
N ASN A 252 -18.34 5.11 -3.01
CA ASN A 252 -17.91 4.84 -1.65
C ASN A 252 -17.26 6.09 -1.02
N PHE A 253 -16.42 6.77 -1.78
CA PHE A 253 -15.77 8.01 -1.34
C PHE A 253 -16.80 9.09 -0.97
N GLN A 254 -17.75 9.34 -1.87
CA GLN A 254 -18.81 10.33 -1.63
C GLN A 254 -19.69 9.96 -0.43
N ASN A 255 -20.07 8.69 -0.29
CA ASN A 255 -20.89 8.23 0.83
C ASN A 255 -20.15 8.34 2.17
N THR A 256 -18.83 8.11 2.17
CA THR A 256 -18.01 8.15 3.38
C THR A 256 -17.67 9.56 3.81
N PHE A 257 -17.31 10.44 2.87
CA PHE A 257 -16.78 11.77 3.16
C PHE A 257 -17.74 12.91 2.89
N GLY A 258 -18.92 12.63 2.28
CA GLY A 258 -19.96 13.61 2.02
C GLY A 258 -19.80 14.45 0.76
N LYS A 259 -18.63 14.40 0.10
CA LYS A 259 -18.33 15.04 -1.20
C LYS A 259 -17.60 14.03 -2.09
N ASP A 260 -17.63 14.28 -3.40
CA ASP A 260 -16.84 13.47 -4.34
C ASP A 260 -15.32 13.76 -4.21
N TYR A 261 -14.51 12.82 -4.67
CA TYR A 261 -13.03 12.88 -4.56
C TYR A 261 -12.43 14.01 -5.41
N ILE A 262 -13.10 14.45 -6.49
CA ILE A 262 -12.64 15.55 -7.35
C ILE A 262 -12.78 16.88 -6.60
N THR A 263 -13.91 17.07 -5.93
CA THR A 263 -14.15 18.26 -5.08
C THR A 263 -13.13 18.33 -3.95
N TYR A 264 -12.91 17.21 -3.24
CA TYR A 264 -11.91 17.18 -2.16
C TYR A 264 -10.49 17.41 -2.67
N GLU A 265 -10.13 16.85 -3.82
CA GLU A 265 -8.79 17.08 -4.41
C GLU A 265 -8.60 18.56 -4.78
N THR A 266 -9.64 19.21 -5.30
CA THR A 266 -9.59 20.65 -5.60
C THR A 266 -9.40 21.49 -4.33
N GLU A 267 -10.13 21.19 -3.26
CA GLU A 267 -9.98 21.84 -1.95
C GLU A 267 -8.57 21.59 -1.37
N PHE A 268 -8.08 20.36 -1.47
CA PHE A 268 -6.75 19.97 -1.03
C PHE A 268 -5.65 20.68 -1.83
N ARG A 269 -5.75 20.74 -3.16
CA ARG A 269 -4.80 21.46 -4.02
C ARG A 269 -4.74 22.94 -3.63
N ASN A 270 -5.88 23.57 -3.35
CA ASN A 270 -5.94 24.93 -2.85
C ASN A 270 -5.28 25.06 -1.47
N PHE A 271 -5.50 24.10 -0.58
CA PHE A 271 -4.84 24.04 0.73
C PHE A 271 -3.31 23.94 0.57
N ILE A 272 -2.80 22.99 -0.22
CA ILE A 272 -1.36 22.83 -0.49
C ILE A 272 -0.74 24.08 -1.13
N THR A 273 -1.50 24.77 -2.00
CA THR A 273 -1.03 25.97 -2.71
C THR A 273 -0.88 27.16 -1.78
N ASN A 274 -1.87 27.39 -0.92
CA ASN A 274 -2.03 28.66 -0.20
C ASN A 274 -1.53 28.61 1.25
N SER A 275 -1.30 27.42 1.81
CA SER A 275 -0.84 27.27 3.18
C SER A 275 0.67 27.47 3.31
N SER A 276 1.08 28.11 4.39
CA SER A 276 2.46 28.10 4.87
C SER A 276 2.88 26.69 5.31
N GLU A 277 4.18 26.47 5.47
CA GLU A 277 4.69 25.19 5.99
C GLU A 277 4.11 24.86 7.36
N ASP A 278 4.01 25.85 8.25
CA ASP A 278 3.44 25.66 9.59
C ASP A 278 1.96 25.26 9.53
N GLU A 279 1.17 25.87 8.63
CA GLU A 279 -0.22 25.50 8.41
C GLU A 279 -0.36 24.09 7.84
N LEU A 280 0.49 23.71 6.89
CA LEU A 280 0.54 22.34 6.37
C LEU A 280 0.85 21.35 7.51
N MET A 281 1.88 21.63 8.30
CA MET A 281 2.27 20.75 9.40
C MET A 281 1.22 20.65 10.51
N SER A 282 0.38 21.69 10.68
CA SER A 282 -0.63 21.72 11.73
C SER A 282 -1.75 20.69 11.60
N ILE A 283 -1.95 20.09 10.42
CA ILE A 283 -2.93 19.02 10.23
C ILE A 283 -2.41 17.65 10.70
N LEU A 284 -1.10 17.52 10.95
CA LEU A 284 -0.50 16.30 11.43
C LEU A 284 -0.56 16.23 12.95
N PRO A 285 -0.78 15.04 13.53
CA PRO A 285 -0.63 14.83 14.96
C PRO A 285 0.75 15.26 15.47
N ASN A 286 0.78 15.85 16.66
CA ASN A 286 1.99 16.38 17.30
C ASN A 286 2.18 15.94 18.76
N SER A 287 1.31 15.12 19.29
CA SER A 287 1.34 14.54 20.64
C SER A 287 0.48 13.27 20.75
#